data_014231b54a91f2440d8557fd315c16ec
#
_entry.id   014231b54a91f2440d8557fd315c16ec
#
_cell.length_a   1.000
_cell.length_b   1.000
_cell.length_c   1.000
_cell.angle_alpha   90.00
_cell.angle_beta   90.00
_cell.angle_gamma   90.00
#
_symmetry.space_group_name_H-M   'P 1'
#
loop_
_entity.id
_entity.type
_entity.pdbx_description
1 polymer ?
#
loop_
_entity_poly.entity_id
_entity_poly.type
_entity_poly.pdbx_seq_one_letter_code
_entity_poly.pdbx_strand_id
1 'polypeptide(L)'
;MRRKRELDLEALVRRLPAFALVLAVALFVAWWVVRVSTVNSLVGVRPKIAAAIAPSDPQVLAAAVDMDMRARLGLASPEARALAREEMLSAPLSEDALLATGIARLVKHDNRRADALIGRALARNPRSRLARLFMLEVELRADDVAGAASDMTILSRLLPDVEKPFIPELARFARDPQTRSALRRTVRSDPQVFGRLLYHLAQKGDDPAIVLQLAGDSPPLPGPDEPDWRQALLTAMIARGEVAPAQALWHRISGAGTPDARNRVYDGSFQGLPGFPPFNWTFSSSDIGAAERERRGGLQVEYYGRTAGELASQLIVLPPGPYRITVRAEGDLSTAEHRILWRMQCVRTDTRIFELPLANITYAGRTIAGDFAVPKNCPAQWLKLVGEPTEFPKIENVLIRDVRIQPRAAAT
;
A
#
# COMPACT_ATOMS: atom_id res chain seq x y z
N MET A 1 88.74 -30.66 15.04
CA MET A 1 87.67 -31.40 15.78
C MET A 1 86.35 -31.36 15.06
N ARG A 2 86.05 -32.36 14.24
CA ARG A 2 84.75 -32.54 13.59
C ARG A 2 84.01 -33.64 14.36
N ARG A 3 83.09 -33.25 15.24
CA ARG A 3 82.11 -34.21 15.84
C ARG A 3 81.12 -34.64 14.72
N LYS A 4 81.29 -35.88 14.28
CA LYS A 4 80.25 -36.54 13.50
C LYS A 4 79.01 -36.65 14.43
N ARG A 5 77.94 -36.00 14.05
CA ARG A 5 76.59 -36.32 14.59
C ARG A 5 76.16 -37.62 13.93
N GLU A 6 76.38 -38.74 14.60
CA GLU A 6 75.65 -39.97 14.28
C GLU A 6 74.18 -39.67 14.61
N LEU A 7 73.40 -39.58 13.57
CA LEU A 7 71.96 -39.53 13.68
C LEU A 7 71.53 -40.87 14.26
N ASP A 8 70.98 -40.83 15.47
CA ASP A 8 70.50 -42.03 16.19
C ASP A 8 69.28 -42.59 15.42
N LEU A 9 69.56 -43.45 14.41
CA LEU A 9 68.57 -44.08 13.53
C LEU A 9 67.56 -44.92 14.32
N GLU A 10 67.97 -45.50 15.44
CA GLU A 10 67.05 -46.28 16.29
C GLU A 10 66.05 -45.38 17.01
N ALA A 11 66.42 -44.23 17.47
CA ALA A 11 65.54 -43.26 18.07
C ALA A 11 64.54 -42.66 17.01
N LEU A 12 65.00 -42.50 15.77
CA LEU A 12 64.18 -42.08 14.64
C LEU A 12 63.13 -43.13 14.27
N VAL A 13 63.54 -44.42 14.16
CA VAL A 13 62.65 -45.55 13.86
C VAL A 13 61.59 -45.74 14.92
N ARG A 14 61.92 -45.57 16.21
CA ARG A 14 60.95 -45.64 17.31
C ARG A 14 59.89 -44.52 17.27
N ARG A 15 60.20 -43.34 16.67
CA ARG A 15 59.29 -42.18 16.58
C ARG A 15 58.47 -42.20 15.28
N LEU A 16 58.84 -43.00 14.30
CA LEU A 16 58.14 -43.12 13.02
C LEU A 16 56.63 -43.41 13.16
N PRO A 17 56.15 -44.37 13.99
CA PRO A 17 54.71 -44.66 14.13
C PRO A 17 53.97 -43.50 14.80
N ALA A 18 54.55 -42.81 15.76
CA ALA A 18 53.96 -41.64 16.39
C ALA A 18 53.85 -40.44 15.39
N PHE A 19 54.88 -40.25 14.55
CA PHE A 19 54.89 -39.22 13.51
C PHE A 19 53.87 -39.54 12.41
N ALA A 20 53.76 -40.79 12.00
CA ALA A 20 52.77 -41.25 11.04
C ALA A 20 51.30 -41.07 11.57
N LEU A 21 51.07 -41.34 12.86
CA LEU A 21 49.79 -41.10 13.51
C LEU A 21 49.43 -39.63 13.55
N VAL A 22 50.38 -38.75 13.94
CA VAL A 22 50.16 -37.27 13.96
C VAL A 22 49.90 -36.76 12.57
N LEU A 23 50.64 -37.23 11.55
CA LEU A 23 50.44 -36.85 10.16
C LEU A 23 49.05 -37.31 9.66
N ALA A 24 48.64 -38.55 9.96
CA ALA A 24 47.35 -39.08 9.59
C ALA A 24 46.19 -38.29 10.25
N VAL A 25 46.32 -37.92 11.52
CA VAL A 25 45.37 -37.07 12.21
C VAL A 25 45.34 -35.66 11.61
N ALA A 26 46.48 -35.07 11.31
CA ALA A 26 46.56 -33.76 10.69
C ALA A 26 45.91 -33.73 9.28
N LEU A 27 46.17 -34.74 8.46
CA LEU A 27 45.55 -34.91 7.15
C LEU A 27 44.01 -35.12 7.25
N PHE A 28 43.59 -35.93 8.22
CA PHE A 28 42.15 -36.14 8.50
C PHE A 28 41.46 -34.81 8.90
N VAL A 29 42.09 -34.07 9.81
CA VAL A 29 41.55 -32.75 10.23
C VAL A 29 41.54 -31.79 9.07
N ALA A 30 42.60 -31.71 8.30
CA ALA A 30 42.68 -30.84 7.12
C ALA A 30 41.58 -31.18 6.09
N TRP A 31 41.42 -32.49 5.77
CA TRP A 31 40.34 -32.96 4.90
C TRP A 31 38.97 -32.62 5.46
N TRP A 32 38.76 -32.85 6.77
CA TRP A 32 37.50 -32.53 7.44
C TRP A 32 37.18 -31.01 7.35
N VAL A 33 38.15 -30.16 7.63
CA VAL A 33 37.97 -28.69 7.54
C VAL A 33 37.64 -28.26 6.10
N VAL A 34 38.38 -28.78 5.11
CA VAL A 34 38.13 -28.49 3.70
C VAL A 34 36.72 -28.96 3.30
N ARG A 35 36.35 -30.18 3.69
CA ARG A 35 35.01 -30.71 3.40
C ARG A 35 33.90 -29.84 3.99
N VAL A 36 34.00 -29.52 5.29
CA VAL A 36 32.98 -28.70 5.98
C VAL A 36 32.91 -27.29 5.39
N SER A 37 34.08 -26.65 5.14
CA SER A 37 34.12 -25.31 4.54
C SER A 37 33.53 -25.30 3.12
N THR A 38 33.81 -26.34 2.32
CA THR A 38 33.28 -26.45 0.97
C THR A 38 31.78 -26.65 0.97
N VAL A 39 31.27 -27.53 1.83
CA VAL A 39 29.83 -27.75 1.99
C VAL A 39 29.14 -26.46 2.41
N ASN A 40 29.62 -25.78 3.46
CA ASN A 40 29.04 -24.54 3.96
C ASN A 40 29.02 -23.42 2.89
N SER A 41 30.06 -23.35 2.05
CA SER A 41 30.12 -22.35 0.96
C SER A 41 29.17 -22.70 -0.19
N LEU A 42 28.89 -23.96 -0.43
CA LEU A 42 28.10 -24.45 -1.57
C LEU A 42 26.61 -24.59 -1.25
N VAL A 43 26.23 -24.83 0.01
CA VAL A 43 24.83 -25.05 0.43
C VAL A 43 23.90 -23.92 -0.03
N GLY A 44 24.32 -22.66 0.14
CA GLY A 44 23.50 -21.49 -0.26
C GLY A 44 23.47 -21.20 -1.76
N VAL A 45 24.50 -21.62 -2.52
CA VAL A 45 24.68 -21.24 -3.93
C VAL A 45 24.45 -22.40 -4.90
N ARG A 46 24.91 -23.60 -4.52
CA ARG A 46 24.84 -24.82 -5.36
C ARG A 46 24.50 -26.05 -4.51
N PRO A 47 23.30 -26.14 -3.95
CA PRO A 47 22.91 -27.20 -3.01
C PRO A 47 23.03 -28.62 -3.59
N LYS A 48 22.84 -28.79 -4.89
CA LYS A 48 23.03 -30.10 -5.57
C LYS A 48 24.48 -30.59 -5.51
N ILE A 49 25.46 -29.67 -5.60
CA ILE A 49 26.88 -30.04 -5.47
C ILE A 49 27.22 -30.33 -4.02
N ALA A 50 26.71 -29.55 -3.08
CA ALA A 50 26.84 -29.83 -1.65
C ALA A 50 26.30 -31.20 -1.28
N ALA A 51 25.12 -31.60 -1.83
CA ALA A 51 24.52 -32.90 -1.61
C ALA A 51 25.37 -34.07 -2.17
N ALA A 52 26.11 -33.86 -3.24
CA ALA A 52 27.02 -34.87 -3.75
C ALA A 52 28.25 -35.07 -2.86
N ILE A 53 28.68 -34.04 -2.11
CA ILE A 53 29.82 -34.08 -1.19
C ILE A 53 29.43 -34.63 0.19
N ALA A 54 28.26 -34.25 0.69
CA ALA A 54 27.79 -34.59 2.03
C ALA A 54 26.26 -34.79 2.08
N PRO A 55 25.76 -35.89 1.53
CA PRO A 55 24.29 -36.09 1.36
C PRO A 55 23.51 -36.12 2.68
N SER A 56 24.10 -36.56 3.77
CA SER A 56 23.45 -36.67 5.11
C SER A 56 23.83 -35.52 6.04
N ASP A 57 24.44 -34.46 5.52
CA ASP A 57 24.75 -33.27 6.32
C ASP A 57 23.44 -32.49 6.57
N PRO A 58 23.14 -32.16 7.86
CA PRO A 58 21.88 -31.48 8.20
C PRO A 58 21.65 -30.17 7.44
N GLN A 59 22.69 -29.38 7.16
CA GLN A 59 22.55 -28.14 6.41
C GLN A 59 22.22 -28.38 4.94
N VAL A 60 22.74 -29.47 4.37
CA VAL A 60 22.43 -29.87 2.99
C VAL A 60 21.00 -30.39 2.88
N LEU A 61 20.57 -31.19 3.85
CA LEU A 61 19.19 -31.67 3.93
C LEU A 61 18.21 -30.50 4.09
N ALA A 62 18.50 -29.55 4.99
CA ALA A 62 17.73 -28.33 5.19
C ALA A 62 17.60 -27.52 3.89
N ALA A 63 18.72 -27.27 3.22
CA ALA A 63 18.73 -26.51 1.96
C ALA A 63 17.93 -27.21 0.84
N ALA A 64 17.97 -28.54 0.78
CA ALA A 64 17.19 -29.31 -0.20
C ALA A 64 15.68 -29.21 0.10
N VAL A 65 15.28 -29.32 1.37
CA VAL A 65 13.88 -29.15 1.83
C VAL A 65 13.38 -27.75 1.54
N ASP A 66 14.13 -26.70 1.93
CA ASP A 66 13.78 -25.30 1.69
C ASP A 66 13.62 -24.98 0.20
N MET A 67 14.54 -25.47 -0.65
CA MET A 67 14.48 -25.30 -2.09
C MET A 67 13.22 -25.94 -2.70
N ASP A 68 12.88 -27.18 -2.30
CA ASP A 68 11.67 -27.85 -2.79
C ASP A 68 10.40 -27.13 -2.33
N MET A 69 10.35 -26.70 -1.07
CA MET A 69 9.22 -25.95 -0.52
C MET A 69 9.02 -24.61 -1.22
N ARG A 70 10.10 -23.87 -1.51
CA ARG A 70 10.02 -22.61 -2.28
C ARG A 70 9.50 -22.85 -3.70
N ALA A 71 9.97 -23.89 -4.36
CA ALA A 71 9.53 -24.23 -5.71
C ALA A 71 8.04 -24.63 -5.77
N ARG A 72 7.46 -25.08 -4.66
CA ARG A 72 6.09 -25.58 -4.55
C ARG A 72 5.20 -24.73 -3.65
N LEU A 73 5.51 -23.45 -3.52
CA LEU A 73 4.73 -22.52 -2.71
C LEU A 73 4.48 -22.99 -1.27
N GLY A 74 5.50 -23.60 -0.67
CA GLY A 74 5.46 -24.10 0.72
C GLY A 74 5.05 -25.58 0.88
N LEU A 75 4.63 -26.25 -0.19
CA LEU A 75 4.24 -27.66 -0.14
C LEU A 75 5.46 -28.57 -0.37
N ALA A 76 5.89 -29.29 0.67
CA ALA A 76 6.98 -30.26 0.53
C ALA A 76 6.57 -31.47 -0.30
N SER A 77 7.39 -31.86 -1.29
CA SER A 77 7.24 -33.12 -2.05
C SER A 77 7.37 -34.35 -1.15
N PRO A 78 6.97 -35.55 -1.60
CA PRO A 78 7.24 -36.80 -0.87
C PRO A 78 8.73 -36.98 -0.55
N GLU A 79 9.60 -36.63 -1.48
CA GLU A 79 11.07 -36.66 -1.37
C GLU A 79 11.56 -35.70 -0.30
N ALA A 80 11.14 -34.43 -0.38
CA ALA A 80 11.48 -33.40 0.61
C ALA A 80 11.00 -33.77 2.01
N ARG A 81 9.83 -34.40 2.14
CA ARG A 81 9.34 -34.92 3.42
C ARG A 81 10.17 -36.09 3.97
N ALA A 82 10.79 -36.91 3.10
CA ALA A 82 11.72 -37.93 3.52
C ALA A 82 13.03 -37.32 4.03
N LEU A 83 13.58 -36.32 3.27
CA LEU A 83 14.76 -35.57 3.69
C LEU A 83 14.53 -34.81 5.00
N ALA A 84 13.38 -34.18 5.19
CA ALA A 84 13.03 -33.48 6.43
C ALA A 84 12.96 -34.45 7.65
N ARG A 85 12.55 -35.72 7.44
CA ARG A 85 12.60 -36.74 8.52
C ARG A 85 14.03 -37.15 8.85
N GLU A 86 14.89 -37.32 7.84
CA GLU A 86 16.30 -37.62 8.05
C GLU A 86 17.01 -36.46 8.76
N GLU A 87 16.74 -35.24 8.35
CA GLU A 87 17.23 -34.02 8.99
C GLU A 87 16.76 -33.94 10.45
N MET A 88 15.50 -34.25 10.75
CA MET A 88 14.96 -34.24 12.11
C MET A 88 15.63 -35.28 13.04
N LEU A 89 16.17 -36.37 12.49
CA LEU A 89 16.94 -37.36 13.27
C LEU A 89 18.32 -36.82 13.62
N SER A 90 18.96 -36.07 12.75
CA SER A 90 20.31 -35.51 12.93
C SER A 90 20.32 -34.12 13.56
N ALA A 91 19.28 -33.31 13.29
CA ALA A 91 19.10 -31.94 13.78
C ALA A 91 17.65 -31.70 14.20
N PRO A 92 17.19 -32.25 15.36
CA PRO A 92 15.77 -32.24 15.77
C PRO A 92 15.20 -30.83 16.05
N LEU A 93 16.04 -29.83 16.07
CA LEU A 93 15.66 -28.42 16.26
C LEU A 93 15.81 -27.58 14.97
N SER A 94 16.00 -28.21 13.82
CA SER A 94 16.04 -27.52 12.54
C SER A 94 14.70 -26.87 12.22
N GLU A 95 14.73 -25.62 11.83
CA GLU A 95 13.55 -24.88 11.39
C GLU A 95 12.88 -25.54 10.19
N ASP A 96 13.68 -25.88 9.17
CA ASP A 96 13.19 -26.41 7.89
C ASP A 96 12.49 -27.75 8.08
N ALA A 97 13.07 -28.65 8.88
CA ALA A 97 12.48 -29.95 9.21
C ALA A 97 11.18 -29.82 10.02
N LEU A 98 11.17 -28.92 11.00
CA LEU A 98 9.97 -28.64 11.80
C LEU A 98 8.85 -28.07 10.93
N LEU A 99 9.18 -27.08 10.07
CA LEU A 99 8.23 -26.43 9.19
C LEU A 99 7.67 -27.40 8.13
N ALA A 100 8.52 -28.11 7.41
CA ALA A 100 8.10 -29.08 6.42
C ALA A 100 7.20 -30.18 7.01
N THR A 101 7.54 -30.65 8.22
CA THR A 101 6.72 -31.65 8.93
C THR A 101 5.39 -31.05 9.39
N GLY A 102 5.41 -29.80 9.89
CA GLY A 102 4.21 -29.06 10.29
C GLY A 102 3.25 -28.87 9.12
N ILE A 103 3.73 -28.41 7.99
CA ILE A 103 2.94 -28.23 6.76
C ILE A 103 2.38 -29.59 6.27
N ALA A 104 3.18 -30.65 6.31
CA ALA A 104 2.71 -32.00 5.96
C ALA A 104 1.59 -32.50 6.88
N ARG A 105 1.57 -32.07 8.13
CA ARG A 105 0.45 -32.34 9.08
C ARG A 105 -0.77 -31.49 8.75
N LEU A 106 -0.57 -30.24 8.40
CA LEU A 106 -1.64 -29.33 7.99
C LEU A 106 -2.41 -29.88 6.78
N VAL A 107 -1.70 -30.34 5.76
CA VAL A 107 -2.29 -30.99 4.57
C VAL A 107 -3.11 -32.25 4.93
N LYS A 108 -2.76 -32.91 6.03
CA LYS A 108 -3.50 -34.09 6.57
C LYS A 108 -4.62 -33.70 7.54
N HIS A 109 -4.93 -32.41 7.70
CA HIS A 109 -5.89 -31.89 8.66
C HIS A 109 -5.57 -32.20 10.15
N ASP A 110 -4.31 -32.56 10.47
CA ASP A 110 -3.82 -32.71 11.85
C ASP A 110 -3.36 -31.34 12.37
N ASN A 111 -4.31 -30.42 12.48
CA ASN A 111 -4.07 -29.01 12.78
C ASN A 111 -3.31 -28.83 14.09
N ARG A 112 -3.71 -29.50 15.17
CA ARG A 112 -3.08 -29.37 16.49
C ARG A 112 -1.57 -29.64 16.47
N ARG A 113 -1.15 -30.70 15.76
CA ARG A 113 0.28 -31.02 15.62
C ARG A 113 0.99 -30.11 14.63
N ALA A 114 0.30 -29.67 13.57
CA ALA A 114 0.82 -28.70 12.62
C ALA A 114 1.15 -27.39 13.33
N ASP A 115 0.20 -26.83 14.08
CA ASP A 115 0.33 -25.55 14.79
C ASP A 115 1.50 -25.59 15.79
N ALA A 116 1.65 -26.71 16.55
CA ALA A 116 2.76 -26.89 17.47
C ALA A 116 4.13 -26.95 16.77
N LEU A 117 4.22 -27.58 15.60
CA LEU A 117 5.47 -27.69 14.84
C LEU A 117 5.84 -26.38 14.15
N ILE A 118 4.89 -25.70 13.54
CA ILE A 118 5.07 -24.38 12.90
C ILE A 118 5.48 -23.35 13.95
N GLY A 119 4.81 -23.34 15.11
CA GLY A 119 5.17 -22.47 16.24
C GLY A 119 6.60 -22.72 16.75
N ARG A 120 7.05 -23.98 16.80
CA ARG A 120 8.44 -24.31 17.15
C ARG A 120 9.43 -23.85 16.08
N ALA A 121 9.10 -24.02 14.80
CA ALA A 121 9.91 -23.51 13.69
C ALA A 121 10.07 -22.00 13.80
N LEU A 122 8.99 -21.28 14.02
CA LEU A 122 8.99 -19.83 14.20
C LEU A 122 9.78 -19.37 15.44
N ALA A 123 9.72 -20.12 16.55
CA ALA A 123 10.52 -19.85 17.74
C ALA A 123 12.03 -20.02 17.48
N ARG A 124 12.43 -20.88 16.54
CA ARG A 124 13.84 -21.05 16.13
C ARG A 124 14.30 -19.95 15.18
N ASN A 125 13.45 -19.56 14.25
CA ASN A 125 13.73 -18.48 13.32
C ASN A 125 12.55 -17.50 13.25
N PRO A 126 12.53 -16.47 14.10
CA PRO A 126 11.47 -15.45 14.10
C PRO A 126 11.35 -14.63 12.80
N ARG A 127 12.31 -14.74 11.90
CA ARG A 127 12.32 -14.06 10.59
C ARG A 127 11.95 -14.98 9.43
N SER A 128 11.60 -16.23 9.69
CA SER A 128 11.15 -17.16 8.68
C SER A 128 9.85 -16.67 8.04
N ARG A 129 9.94 -16.26 6.78
CA ARG A 129 8.78 -15.76 6.02
C ARG A 129 7.72 -16.83 5.86
N LEU A 130 8.15 -18.04 5.53
CA LEU A 130 7.25 -19.16 5.27
C LEU A 130 6.57 -19.64 6.56
N ALA A 131 7.33 -19.76 7.66
CA ALA A 131 6.75 -20.13 8.96
C ALA A 131 5.72 -19.10 9.43
N ARG A 132 5.98 -17.80 9.22
CA ARG A 132 5.03 -16.73 9.55
C ARG A 132 3.78 -16.75 8.68
N LEU A 133 3.91 -17.01 7.38
CA LEU A 133 2.73 -17.14 6.50
C LEU A 133 1.80 -18.28 6.96
N PHE A 134 2.36 -19.43 7.33
CA PHE A 134 1.56 -20.54 7.85
C PHE A 134 1.05 -20.28 9.26
N MET A 135 1.80 -19.57 10.11
CA MET A 135 1.32 -19.18 11.44
C MET A 135 0.16 -18.18 11.31
N LEU A 136 0.26 -17.20 10.43
CA LEU A 136 -0.84 -16.28 10.13
C LEU A 136 -2.13 -17.03 9.72
N GLU A 137 -2.02 -18.06 8.88
CA GLU A 137 -3.18 -18.90 8.53
C GLU A 137 -3.76 -19.64 9.74
N VAL A 138 -2.89 -20.14 10.64
CA VAL A 138 -3.31 -20.78 11.91
C VAL A 138 -4.08 -19.80 12.78
N GLU A 139 -3.54 -18.59 12.97
CA GLU A 139 -4.13 -17.52 13.78
C GLU A 139 -5.46 -17.04 13.22
N LEU A 140 -5.54 -16.85 11.89
CA LEU A 140 -6.79 -16.49 11.21
C LEU A 140 -7.89 -17.56 11.41
N ARG A 141 -7.54 -18.84 11.38
CA ARG A 141 -8.49 -19.94 11.63
C ARG A 141 -8.91 -20.03 13.10
N ALA A 142 -8.03 -19.65 14.00
CA ALA A 142 -8.28 -19.64 15.44
C ALA A 142 -8.97 -18.36 15.94
N ASP A 143 -9.26 -17.41 15.04
CA ASP A 143 -9.74 -16.06 15.37
C ASP A 143 -8.81 -15.31 16.35
N ASP A 144 -7.51 -15.65 16.36
CA ASP A 144 -6.50 -14.89 17.11
C ASP A 144 -6.11 -13.62 16.37
N VAL A 145 -6.92 -12.59 16.58
CA VAL A 145 -6.78 -11.27 15.93
C VAL A 145 -5.44 -10.62 16.26
N ALA A 146 -4.96 -10.77 17.48
CA ALA A 146 -3.72 -10.11 17.92
C ALA A 146 -2.50 -10.79 17.28
N GLY A 147 -2.45 -12.11 17.25
CA GLY A 147 -1.44 -12.90 16.55
C GLY A 147 -1.42 -12.57 15.06
N ALA A 148 -2.57 -12.72 14.39
CA ALA A 148 -2.72 -12.50 12.96
C ALA A 148 -2.28 -11.07 12.53
N ALA A 149 -2.69 -10.04 13.26
CA ALA A 149 -2.30 -8.67 12.96
C ALA A 149 -0.81 -8.42 13.25
N SER A 150 -0.23 -9.07 14.28
CA SER A 150 1.20 -9.01 14.59
C SER A 150 2.04 -9.67 13.49
N ASP A 151 1.70 -10.87 13.09
CA ASP A 151 2.42 -11.60 12.03
C ASP A 151 2.28 -10.91 10.68
N MET A 152 1.11 -10.33 10.38
CA MET A 152 0.92 -9.48 9.21
C MET A 152 1.87 -8.27 9.21
N THR A 153 1.98 -7.57 10.33
CA THR A 153 2.89 -6.41 10.49
C THR A 153 4.36 -6.79 10.28
N ILE A 154 4.76 -7.99 10.68
CA ILE A 154 6.13 -8.46 10.45
C ILE A 154 6.33 -8.88 9.00
N LEU A 155 5.35 -9.56 8.42
CA LEU A 155 5.40 -10.01 7.02
C LEU A 155 5.42 -8.84 6.03
N SER A 156 4.66 -7.78 6.27
CA SER A 156 4.65 -6.57 5.42
C SER A 156 6.04 -5.93 5.28
N ARG A 157 6.86 -6.02 6.34
CA ARG A 157 8.25 -5.54 6.34
C ARG A 157 9.23 -6.49 5.65
N LEU A 158 8.89 -7.76 5.55
CA LEU A 158 9.75 -8.80 4.98
C LEU A 158 9.45 -9.07 3.50
N LEU A 159 8.22 -8.82 3.07
CA LEU A 159 7.72 -9.14 1.74
C LEU A 159 6.84 -7.99 1.24
N PRO A 160 7.22 -7.31 0.15
CA PRO A 160 6.38 -6.28 -0.44
C PRO A 160 4.99 -6.84 -0.81
N ASP A 161 3.95 -6.07 -0.51
CA ASP A 161 2.55 -6.35 -0.88
C ASP A 161 1.97 -7.68 -0.35
N VAL A 162 2.64 -8.36 0.56
CA VAL A 162 2.16 -9.62 1.14
C VAL A 162 0.82 -9.47 1.87
N GLU A 163 0.54 -8.29 2.38
CA GLU A 163 -0.70 -7.98 3.10
C GLU A 163 -1.93 -7.95 2.19
N LYS A 164 -1.78 -7.69 0.88
CA LYS A 164 -2.91 -7.53 -0.06
C LYS A 164 -3.94 -8.67 0.00
N PRO A 165 -3.56 -9.96 -0.06
CA PRO A 165 -4.52 -11.05 0.02
C PRO A 165 -5.17 -11.20 1.40
N PHE A 166 -4.55 -10.69 2.47
CA PHE A 166 -5.04 -10.85 3.84
C PHE A 166 -5.85 -9.66 4.36
N ILE A 167 -5.78 -8.50 3.71
CA ILE A 167 -6.59 -7.33 4.09
C ILE A 167 -8.09 -7.65 4.21
N PRO A 168 -8.71 -8.45 3.32
CA PRO A 168 -10.11 -8.84 3.46
C PRO A 168 -10.41 -9.60 4.76
N GLU A 169 -9.49 -10.45 5.21
CA GLU A 169 -9.64 -11.20 6.48
C GLU A 169 -9.49 -10.27 7.69
N LEU A 170 -8.53 -9.36 7.67
CA LEU A 170 -8.42 -8.32 8.71
C LEU A 170 -9.67 -7.44 8.74
N ALA A 171 -10.28 -7.15 7.59
CA ALA A 171 -11.52 -6.40 7.50
C ALA A 171 -12.71 -7.15 8.16
N ARG A 172 -12.74 -8.48 8.12
CA ARG A 172 -13.71 -9.28 8.86
C ARG A 172 -13.65 -8.99 10.36
N PHE A 173 -12.45 -9.00 10.93
CA PHE A 173 -12.24 -8.65 12.35
C PHE A 173 -12.58 -7.19 12.67
N ALA A 174 -12.39 -6.28 11.73
CA ALA A 174 -12.77 -4.88 11.92
C ALA A 174 -14.28 -4.70 12.00
N ARG A 175 -15.06 -5.51 11.31
CA ARG A 175 -16.53 -5.49 11.34
C ARG A 175 -17.12 -6.01 12.65
N ASP A 176 -16.43 -6.96 13.30
CA ASP A 176 -16.85 -7.48 14.59
C ASP A 176 -16.47 -6.52 15.73
N PRO A 177 -17.46 -6.03 16.52
CA PRO A 177 -17.20 -5.13 17.65
C PRO A 177 -16.27 -5.71 18.72
N GLN A 178 -16.26 -7.04 18.93
CA GLN A 178 -15.46 -7.72 19.97
C GLN A 178 -13.98 -7.72 19.61
N THR A 179 -13.65 -7.90 18.33
CA THR A 179 -12.27 -8.04 17.85
C THR A 179 -11.66 -6.71 17.38
N ARG A 180 -12.49 -5.74 17.01
CA ARG A 180 -12.07 -4.42 16.47
C ARG A 180 -11.05 -3.69 17.33
N SER A 181 -11.25 -3.67 18.66
CA SER A 181 -10.34 -2.97 19.57
C SER A 181 -8.96 -3.63 19.67
N ALA A 182 -8.90 -4.97 19.61
CA ALA A 182 -7.66 -5.73 19.59
C ALA A 182 -6.92 -5.52 18.27
N LEU A 183 -7.62 -5.65 17.14
CA LEU A 183 -7.10 -5.37 15.81
C LEU A 183 -6.48 -3.97 15.73
N ARG A 184 -7.22 -2.94 16.15
CA ARG A 184 -6.74 -1.55 16.15
C ARG A 184 -5.44 -1.38 16.91
N ARG A 185 -5.31 -1.97 18.12
CA ARG A 185 -4.08 -1.85 18.92
C ARG A 185 -2.88 -2.42 18.19
N THR A 186 -3.05 -3.52 17.48
CA THR A 186 -1.95 -4.20 16.80
C THR A 186 -1.59 -3.51 15.47
N VAL A 187 -2.58 -3.21 14.62
CA VAL A 187 -2.29 -2.59 13.29
C VAL A 187 -1.75 -1.17 13.38
N ARG A 188 -1.97 -0.45 14.49
CA ARG A 188 -1.39 0.89 14.71
C ARG A 188 0.14 0.92 14.69
N SER A 189 0.79 -0.19 14.93
CA SER A 189 2.25 -0.31 14.85
C SER A 189 2.79 -0.32 13.42
N ASP A 190 1.91 -0.54 12.43
CA ASP A 190 2.24 -0.53 11.01
C ASP A 190 1.28 0.40 10.24
N PRO A 191 1.68 1.67 10.02
CA PRO A 191 0.83 2.64 9.33
C PRO A 191 0.41 2.21 7.92
N GLN A 192 1.23 1.44 7.21
CA GLN A 192 0.96 0.99 5.85
C GLN A 192 -0.18 -0.06 5.84
N VAL A 193 -0.04 -1.12 6.64
CA VAL A 193 -1.11 -2.13 6.79
C VAL A 193 -2.40 -1.48 7.30
N PHE A 194 -2.27 -0.57 8.26
CA PHE A 194 -3.41 0.14 8.83
C PHE A 194 -4.12 1.02 7.79
N GLY A 195 -3.37 1.82 7.03
CA GLY A 195 -3.93 2.67 5.97
C GLY A 195 -4.64 1.85 4.88
N ARG A 196 -4.04 0.75 4.44
CA ARG A 196 -4.64 -0.16 3.45
C ARG A 196 -5.91 -0.86 3.97
N LEU A 197 -5.95 -1.23 5.24
CA LEU A 197 -7.15 -1.80 5.86
C LEU A 197 -8.29 -0.78 5.89
N LEU A 198 -8.01 0.45 6.34
CA LEU A 198 -9.00 1.53 6.34
C LEU A 198 -9.51 1.83 4.91
N TYR A 199 -8.59 1.87 3.94
CA TYR A 199 -8.95 2.06 2.53
C TYR A 199 -9.85 0.95 2.01
N HIS A 200 -9.53 -0.31 2.30
CA HIS A 200 -10.33 -1.46 1.88
C HIS A 200 -11.75 -1.39 2.45
N LEU A 201 -11.90 -1.12 3.76
CA LEU A 201 -13.20 -0.97 4.39
C LEU A 201 -14.00 0.18 3.77
N ALA A 202 -13.37 1.33 3.58
CA ALA A 202 -13.99 2.50 2.96
C ALA A 202 -14.43 2.22 1.52
N GLN A 203 -13.58 1.61 0.69
CA GLN A 203 -13.87 1.28 -0.70
C GLN A 203 -15.00 0.25 -0.85
N LYS A 204 -15.09 -0.72 0.08
CA LYS A 204 -16.19 -1.70 0.09
C LYS A 204 -17.52 -1.11 0.56
N GLY A 205 -17.53 0.13 1.01
CA GLY A 205 -18.73 0.82 1.47
C GLY A 205 -19.21 0.33 2.84
N ASP A 206 -18.30 -0.11 3.69
CA ASP A 206 -18.61 -0.42 5.09
C ASP A 206 -19.19 0.81 5.80
N ASP A 207 -19.89 0.57 6.91
CA ASP A 207 -20.44 1.64 7.74
C ASP A 207 -19.32 2.64 8.12
N PRO A 208 -19.49 3.93 7.83
CA PRO A 208 -18.52 4.96 8.21
C PRO A 208 -18.15 4.93 9.70
N ALA A 209 -19.07 4.54 10.56
CA ALA A 209 -18.81 4.41 11.98
C ALA A 209 -17.75 3.34 12.29
N ILE A 210 -17.76 2.21 11.58
CA ILE A 210 -16.76 1.14 11.72
C ILE A 210 -15.38 1.67 11.33
N VAL A 211 -15.28 2.31 10.16
CA VAL A 211 -14.02 2.87 9.65
C VAL A 211 -13.46 3.91 10.62
N LEU A 212 -14.31 4.82 11.10
CA LEU A 212 -13.90 5.88 12.03
C LEU A 212 -13.53 5.36 13.43
N GLN A 213 -14.24 4.37 13.96
CA GLN A 213 -13.89 3.73 15.22
C GLN A 213 -12.55 3.00 15.14
N LEU A 214 -12.28 2.32 14.01
CA LEU A 214 -11.00 1.68 13.77
C LEU A 214 -9.89 2.73 13.62
N ALA A 215 -10.10 3.77 12.82
CA ALA A 215 -9.16 4.87 12.62
C ALA A 215 -8.82 5.59 13.93
N GLY A 216 -9.82 5.92 14.75
CA GLY A 216 -9.68 6.62 16.01
C GLY A 216 -9.21 8.06 15.86
N ASP A 217 -8.67 8.64 16.96
CA ASP A 217 -8.37 10.07 17.02
C ASP A 217 -7.10 10.48 16.26
N SER A 218 -6.19 9.54 16.01
CA SER A 218 -4.93 9.78 15.31
C SER A 218 -4.70 8.68 14.26
N PRO A 219 -5.48 8.69 13.17
CA PRO A 219 -5.33 7.70 12.12
C PRO A 219 -4.04 7.95 11.31
N PRO A 220 -3.51 6.93 10.63
CA PRO A 220 -2.39 7.12 9.74
C PRO A 220 -2.81 8.01 8.57
N LEU A 221 -1.93 8.96 8.22
CA LEU A 221 -2.07 9.70 6.98
C LEU A 221 -1.51 8.85 5.83
N PRO A 222 -2.15 8.86 4.65
CA PRO A 222 -1.63 8.15 3.50
C PRO A 222 -0.28 8.71 3.08
N GLY A 223 0.63 7.85 2.65
CA GLY A 223 1.86 8.25 1.98
C GLY A 223 1.59 8.90 0.61
N PRO A 224 2.62 9.49 -0.03
CA PRO A 224 2.46 10.17 -1.33
C PRO A 224 1.87 9.27 -2.43
N ASP A 225 2.21 8.00 -2.43
CA ASP A 225 1.80 7.01 -3.43
C ASP A 225 0.70 6.05 -2.90
N GLU A 226 0.18 6.31 -1.72
CA GLU A 226 -0.84 5.48 -1.10
C GLU A 226 -2.25 6.06 -1.33
N PRO A 227 -3.25 5.19 -1.58
CA PRO A 227 -4.62 5.65 -1.74
C PRO A 227 -5.17 6.20 -0.41
N ASP A 228 -5.79 7.38 -0.47
CA ASP A 228 -6.35 8.03 0.71
C ASP A 228 -7.67 7.37 1.14
N TRP A 229 -7.65 6.67 2.26
CA TRP A 229 -8.83 6.02 2.85
C TRP A 229 -9.95 7.01 3.19
N ARG A 230 -9.61 8.26 3.52
CA ARG A 230 -10.57 9.32 3.86
C ARG A 230 -11.36 9.73 2.62
N GLN A 231 -10.67 9.93 1.50
CA GLN A 231 -11.30 10.22 0.22
C GLN A 231 -12.18 9.06 -0.25
N ALA A 232 -11.70 7.81 -0.11
CA ALA A 232 -12.49 6.62 -0.44
C ALA A 232 -13.78 6.54 0.39
N LEU A 233 -13.70 6.82 1.71
CA LEU A 233 -14.85 6.84 2.61
C LEU A 233 -15.89 7.88 2.19
N LEU A 234 -15.46 9.10 1.92
CA LEU A 234 -16.35 10.16 1.48
C LEU A 234 -16.99 9.83 0.13
N THR A 235 -16.23 9.28 -0.81
CA THR A 235 -16.73 8.86 -2.13
C THR A 235 -17.80 7.78 -1.98
N ALA A 236 -17.59 6.79 -1.12
CA ALA A 236 -18.58 5.75 -0.84
C ALA A 236 -19.85 6.31 -0.19
N MET A 237 -19.76 7.26 0.73
CA MET A 237 -20.89 7.96 1.33
C MET A 237 -21.68 8.74 0.28
N ILE A 238 -21.00 9.48 -0.59
CA ILE A 238 -21.61 10.27 -1.67
C ILE A 238 -22.33 9.35 -2.65
N ALA A 239 -21.75 8.22 -3.02
CA ALA A 239 -22.37 7.24 -3.90
C ALA A 239 -23.69 6.66 -3.32
N ARG A 240 -23.78 6.55 -1.99
CA ARG A 240 -25.03 6.18 -1.30
C ARG A 240 -26.03 7.33 -1.15
N GLY A 241 -25.67 8.53 -1.59
CA GLY A 241 -26.51 9.73 -1.46
C GLY A 241 -26.39 10.45 -0.11
N GLU A 242 -25.45 10.04 0.74
CA GLU A 242 -25.19 10.62 2.07
C GLU A 242 -24.28 11.88 1.98
N VAL A 243 -24.62 12.82 1.10
CA VAL A 243 -23.76 13.95 0.76
C VAL A 243 -23.55 14.91 1.93
N ALA A 244 -24.64 15.31 2.63
CA ALA A 244 -24.54 16.22 3.76
C ALA A 244 -23.77 15.60 4.94
N PRO A 245 -24.00 14.31 5.34
CA PRO A 245 -23.14 13.62 6.29
C PRO A 245 -21.67 13.52 5.84
N ALA A 246 -21.40 13.28 4.56
CA ALA A 246 -20.05 13.23 4.02
C ALA A 246 -19.34 14.59 4.13
N GLN A 247 -20.03 15.69 3.82
CA GLN A 247 -19.47 17.04 3.96
C GLN A 247 -19.19 17.38 5.44
N ALA A 248 -20.11 17.05 6.35
CA ALA A 248 -19.91 17.25 7.78
C ALA A 248 -18.71 16.43 8.32
N LEU A 249 -18.57 15.19 7.84
CA LEU A 249 -17.42 14.34 8.15
C LEU A 249 -16.14 14.97 7.61
N TRP A 250 -16.14 15.42 6.36
CA TRP A 250 -14.98 16.05 5.74
C TRP A 250 -14.48 17.25 6.54
N HIS A 251 -15.34 18.17 6.97
CA HIS A 251 -14.96 19.29 7.84
C HIS A 251 -14.27 18.84 9.12
N ARG A 252 -14.70 17.71 9.69
CA ARG A 252 -14.16 17.18 10.94
C ARG A 252 -12.77 16.55 10.76
N ILE A 253 -12.52 15.87 9.63
CA ILE A 253 -11.29 15.07 9.42
C ILE A 253 -10.26 15.70 8.49
N SER A 254 -10.60 16.79 7.82
CA SER A 254 -9.73 17.42 6.82
C SER A 254 -8.87 18.57 7.36
N GLY A 255 -9.15 19.05 8.56
CA GLY A 255 -8.54 20.29 9.07
C GLY A 255 -9.03 21.55 8.36
N ALA A 256 -10.07 21.44 7.52
CA ALA A 256 -10.65 22.57 6.81
C ALA A 256 -11.25 23.56 7.81
N GLY A 257 -10.96 24.84 7.62
CA GLY A 257 -11.56 25.91 8.39
C GLY A 257 -13.07 26.08 8.15
N THR A 258 -13.69 26.97 8.89
CA THR A 258 -15.10 27.30 8.69
C THR A 258 -15.31 27.83 7.25
N PRO A 259 -16.33 27.33 6.52
CA PRO A 259 -16.63 27.81 5.19
C PRO A 259 -16.92 29.32 5.19
N ASP A 260 -16.41 30.05 4.21
CA ASP A 260 -16.77 31.45 4.02
C ASP A 260 -18.26 31.52 3.64
N ALA A 261 -19.05 32.16 4.49
CA ALA A 261 -20.48 32.36 4.21
C ALA A 261 -20.74 33.11 2.90
N ARG A 262 -19.76 33.86 2.44
CA ARG A 262 -19.83 34.67 1.21
C ARG A 262 -19.40 33.91 -0.04
N ASN A 263 -18.75 32.77 0.09
CA ASN A 263 -18.35 31.93 -1.04
C ASN A 263 -18.68 30.45 -0.74
N ARG A 264 -19.46 29.85 -1.62
CA ARG A 264 -19.83 28.43 -1.53
C ARG A 264 -18.77 27.50 -2.12
N VAL A 265 -17.75 28.03 -2.79
CA VAL A 265 -16.59 27.28 -3.29
C VAL A 265 -15.52 27.30 -2.22
N TYR A 266 -15.07 26.13 -1.79
CA TYR A 266 -13.97 26.03 -0.85
C TYR A 266 -12.65 26.32 -1.57
N ASP A 267 -11.76 27.09 -0.93
CA ASP A 267 -10.48 27.53 -1.52
C ASP A 267 -10.62 28.11 -2.95
N GLY A 268 -11.64 28.93 -3.17
CA GLY A 268 -11.95 29.48 -4.49
C GLY A 268 -10.87 30.43 -5.06
N SER A 269 -9.96 30.91 -4.23
CA SER A 269 -8.77 31.66 -4.63
C SER A 269 -7.50 30.79 -4.73
N PHE A 270 -7.62 29.50 -4.59
CA PHE A 270 -6.55 28.49 -4.76
C PHE A 270 -5.31 28.73 -3.89
N GLN A 271 -5.53 29.16 -2.63
CA GLN A 271 -4.46 29.43 -1.67
C GLN A 271 -3.84 28.17 -1.04
N GLY A 272 -4.37 27.00 -1.34
CA GLY A 272 -3.92 25.75 -0.73
C GLY A 272 -4.43 25.56 0.70
N LEU A 273 -5.65 26.01 0.97
CA LEU A 273 -6.27 25.78 2.26
C LEU A 273 -6.31 24.30 2.62
N PRO A 274 -6.20 23.96 3.92
CA PRO A 274 -6.25 22.56 4.37
C PRO A 274 -7.50 21.84 3.89
N GLY A 275 -7.36 20.59 3.50
CA GLY A 275 -8.46 19.77 2.99
C GLY A 275 -8.03 18.91 1.82
N PHE A 276 -8.84 17.92 1.50
CA PHE A 276 -8.58 16.96 0.42
C PHE A 276 -9.87 16.74 -0.40
N PRO A 277 -9.75 16.20 -1.64
CA PRO A 277 -10.93 15.85 -2.44
C PRO A 277 -11.92 14.92 -1.70
N PRO A 278 -13.20 14.94 -2.05
CA PRO A 278 -13.78 15.67 -3.18
C PRO A 278 -14.22 17.11 -2.87
N PHE A 279 -14.30 17.51 -1.59
CA PHE A 279 -14.79 18.85 -1.20
C PHE A 279 -13.70 19.94 -1.27
N ASN A 280 -12.44 19.58 -1.49
CA ASN A 280 -11.40 20.47 -1.98
C ASN A 280 -11.06 20.11 -3.42
N TRP A 281 -10.24 20.92 -4.08
CA TRP A 281 -9.91 20.80 -5.48
C TRP A 281 -9.13 19.53 -5.83
N THR A 282 -9.55 18.86 -6.91
CA THR A 282 -8.76 17.90 -7.67
C THR A 282 -8.22 18.61 -8.89
N PHE A 283 -6.93 18.44 -9.20
CA PHE A 283 -6.29 18.99 -10.40
C PHE A 283 -5.82 17.85 -11.28
N SER A 284 -5.97 18.04 -12.60
CA SER A 284 -5.51 17.08 -13.60
C SER A 284 -4.11 17.46 -14.09
N SER A 285 -3.28 16.44 -14.33
CA SER A 285 -2.05 16.52 -15.10
C SER A 285 -2.01 15.30 -16.02
N SER A 286 -2.39 15.48 -17.28
CA SER A 286 -2.61 14.40 -18.22
C SER A 286 -2.34 14.85 -19.66
N ASP A 287 -2.63 14.00 -20.63
CA ASP A 287 -2.61 14.32 -22.07
C ASP A 287 -3.68 15.35 -22.52
N ILE A 288 -4.65 15.65 -21.65
CA ILE A 288 -5.66 16.69 -21.87
C ILE A 288 -5.07 18.07 -21.60
N GLY A 289 -4.31 18.19 -20.51
CA GLY A 289 -3.74 19.42 -20.02
C GLY A 289 -3.26 19.30 -18.59
N ALA A 290 -2.79 20.39 -18.03
CA ALA A 290 -2.34 20.49 -16.64
C ALA A 290 -3.03 21.66 -15.92
N ALA A 291 -3.35 21.44 -14.65
CA ALA A 291 -3.81 22.47 -13.75
C ALA A 291 -3.02 22.39 -12.44
N GLU A 292 -2.44 23.49 -11.99
CA GLU A 292 -1.66 23.54 -10.77
C GLU A 292 -1.83 24.87 -10.03
N ARG A 293 -1.69 24.83 -8.70
CA ARG A 293 -1.73 26.06 -7.89
C ARG A 293 -0.47 26.90 -8.14
N GLU A 294 -0.67 28.19 -8.39
CA GLU A 294 0.44 29.13 -8.42
C GLU A 294 0.86 29.51 -6.98
N ARG A 295 2.15 29.71 -6.76
CA ARG A 295 2.71 30.05 -5.42
C ARG A 295 2.13 31.32 -4.81
N ARG A 296 1.66 32.27 -5.63
CA ARG A 296 1.06 33.54 -5.21
C ARG A 296 -0.46 33.50 -5.13
N GLY A 297 -1.04 32.29 -5.21
CA GLY A 297 -2.48 32.08 -5.29
C GLY A 297 -3.01 32.18 -6.72
N GLY A 298 -4.04 31.38 -6.99
CA GLY A 298 -4.59 31.17 -8.32
C GLY A 298 -4.32 29.77 -8.82
N LEU A 299 -4.97 29.43 -9.91
CA LEU A 299 -4.86 28.16 -10.61
C LEU A 299 -4.30 28.42 -12.02
N GLN A 300 -3.06 28.01 -12.27
CA GLN A 300 -2.50 27.99 -13.61
C GLN A 300 -3.06 26.78 -14.35
N VAL A 301 -3.58 27.02 -15.54
CA VAL A 301 -4.19 26.00 -16.39
C VAL A 301 -3.56 26.05 -17.76
N GLU A 302 -3.10 24.91 -18.25
CA GLU A 302 -2.63 24.71 -19.61
C GLU A 302 -3.50 23.61 -20.25
N TYR A 303 -4.24 23.96 -21.31
CA TYR A 303 -5.07 23.03 -22.04
C TYR A 303 -4.49 22.79 -23.43
N TYR A 304 -4.32 21.50 -23.84
CA TYR A 304 -3.65 21.16 -25.09
C TYR A 304 -4.57 21.18 -26.32
N GLY A 305 -5.87 21.39 -26.15
CA GLY A 305 -6.83 21.60 -27.22
C GLY A 305 -7.19 20.37 -28.05
N ARG A 306 -6.69 19.18 -27.72
CA ARG A 306 -6.82 17.97 -28.53
C ARG A 306 -7.98 17.07 -28.11
N THR A 307 -8.21 16.93 -26.83
CA THR A 307 -9.16 15.96 -26.26
C THR A 307 -10.00 16.67 -25.21
N ALA A 308 -11.32 16.37 -25.21
CA ALA A 308 -12.19 16.86 -24.15
C ALA A 308 -11.85 16.22 -22.81
N GLY A 309 -11.88 17.01 -21.75
CA GLY A 309 -11.70 16.44 -20.42
C GLY A 309 -11.66 17.45 -19.29
N GLU A 310 -11.56 16.90 -18.09
CA GLU A 310 -11.54 17.64 -16.84
C GLU A 310 -10.13 18.12 -16.51
N LEU A 311 -9.99 19.40 -16.19
CA LEU A 311 -8.73 20.04 -15.77
C LEU A 311 -8.71 20.28 -14.26
N ALA A 312 -9.87 20.66 -13.69
CA ALA A 312 -10.02 20.78 -12.24
C ALA A 312 -11.45 20.48 -11.83
N SER A 313 -11.65 19.95 -10.62
CA SER A 313 -12.99 19.71 -10.08
C SER A 313 -13.08 19.86 -8.58
N GLN A 314 -14.28 20.20 -8.11
CA GLN A 314 -14.64 20.23 -6.71
C GLN A 314 -16.11 19.83 -6.53
N LEU A 315 -16.38 19.00 -5.53
CA LEU A 315 -17.76 18.72 -5.10
C LEU A 315 -18.24 19.86 -4.21
N ILE A 316 -19.38 20.43 -4.55
CA ILE A 316 -20.02 21.48 -3.76
C ILE A 316 -21.45 21.06 -3.37
N VAL A 317 -21.93 21.62 -2.28
CA VAL A 317 -23.28 21.34 -1.78
C VAL A 317 -24.05 22.65 -1.70
N LEU A 318 -24.89 22.87 -2.70
CA LEU A 318 -25.75 24.06 -2.79
C LEU A 318 -27.19 23.62 -2.58
N PRO A 319 -27.93 24.25 -1.64
CA PRO A 319 -29.38 24.12 -1.59
C PRO A 319 -30.05 24.49 -2.91
N PRO A 320 -31.27 23.95 -3.18
CA PRO A 320 -32.03 24.36 -4.35
C PRO A 320 -32.30 25.87 -4.35
N GLY A 321 -32.11 26.53 -5.48
CA GLY A 321 -32.34 27.97 -5.60
C GLY A 321 -31.45 28.66 -6.62
N PRO A 322 -31.60 29.99 -6.76
CA PRO A 322 -30.82 30.79 -7.68
C PRO A 322 -29.45 31.14 -7.13
N TYR A 323 -28.43 31.08 -7.98
CA TYR A 323 -27.03 31.41 -7.66
C TYR A 323 -26.39 32.20 -8.77
N ARG A 324 -25.30 32.93 -8.43
CA ARG A 324 -24.37 33.52 -9.34
C ARG A 324 -22.99 32.96 -9.14
N ILE A 325 -22.36 32.50 -10.21
CA ILE A 325 -20.92 32.21 -10.25
C ILE A 325 -20.19 33.42 -10.82
N THR A 326 -19.04 33.74 -10.23
CA THR A 326 -18.14 34.81 -10.68
C THR A 326 -16.74 34.25 -10.75
N VAL A 327 -16.05 34.45 -11.85
CA VAL A 327 -14.68 33.94 -12.08
C VAL A 327 -13.81 35.12 -12.53
N ARG A 328 -12.67 35.32 -11.89
CA ARG A 328 -11.62 36.23 -12.31
C ARG A 328 -10.49 35.43 -12.93
N ALA A 329 -10.16 35.73 -14.18
CA ALA A 329 -9.11 35.07 -14.93
C ALA A 329 -8.25 36.04 -15.72
N GLU A 330 -6.98 35.64 -15.95
CA GLU A 330 -5.95 36.37 -16.69
C GLU A 330 -5.35 35.44 -17.73
N GLY A 331 -5.01 35.93 -18.94
CA GLY A 331 -4.43 35.09 -19.99
C GLY A 331 -4.73 35.60 -21.38
N ASP A 332 -4.61 34.74 -22.37
CA ASP A 332 -4.96 35.05 -23.75
C ASP A 332 -5.96 34.01 -24.29
N LEU A 333 -7.24 34.23 -24.00
CA LEU A 333 -8.35 33.44 -24.53
C LEU A 333 -9.22 34.36 -25.40
N SER A 334 -8.64 34.91 -26.46
CA SER A 334 -9.27 35.92 -27.31
C SER A 334 -10.21 35.34 -28.36
N THR A 335 -10.21 34.05 -28.59
CA THR A 335 -10.99 33.41 -29.65
C THR A 335 -12.45 33.15 -29.25
N ALA A 336 -13.35 33.23 -30.23
CA ALA A 336 -14.78 32.95 -30.07
C ALA A 336 -15.08 31.45 -29.79
N GLU A 337 -14.12 30.60 -29.90
CA GLU A 337 -14.23 29.15 -29.75
C GLU A 337 -14.02 28.74 -28.31
N HIS A 338 -14.91 28.98 -27.43
CA HIS A 338 -14.92 28.72 -26.00
C HIS A 338 -14.38 27.32 -25.60
N ARG A 339 -13.06 27.18 -25.55
CA ARG A 339 -12.39 25.87 -25.30
C ARG A 339 -12.30 25.45 -23.84
N ILE A 340 -12.19 26.41 -22.95
CA ILE A 340 -12.13 26.21 -21.51
C ILE A 340 -13.39 26.82 -20.91
N LEU A 341 -14.09 26.00 -20.13
CA LEU A 341 -15.34 26.45 -19.50
C LEU A 341 -15.54 25.83 -18.12
N TRP A 342 -16.23 26.55 -17.28
CA TRP A 342 -16.78 26.01 -16.04
C TRP A 342 -18.10 25.31 -16.32
N ARG A 343 -18.20 24.07 -15.86
CA ARG A 343 -19.41 23.24 -15.98
C ARG A 343 -19.90 22.84 -14.60
N MET A 344 -21.19 22.90 -14.40
CA MET A 344 -21.84 22.40 -13.19
C MET A 344 -22.78 21.26 -13.54
N GLN A 345 -22.62 20.14 -12.84
CA GLN A 345 -23.38 18.91 -13.06
C GLN A 345 -23.91 18.34 -11.75
N CYS A 346 -25.11 17.79 -11.76
CA CYS A 346 -25.65 17.03 -10.63
C CYS A 346 -24.92 15.71 -10.42
N VAL A 347 -24.54 15.38 -9.18
CA VAL A 347 -23.82 14.15 -8.84
C VAL A 347 -24.60 12.89 -9.18
N ARG A 348 -25.91 12.85 -8.91
CA ARG A 348 -26.74 11.64 -9.06
C ARG A 348 -27.22 11.38 -10.48
N THR A 349 -27.48 12.43 -11.24
CA THR A 349 -28.13 12.34 -12.56
C THR A 349 -27.17 12.67 -13.70
N ASP A 350 -25.98 13.14 -13.37
CA ASP A 350 -24.99 13.69 -14.30
C ASP A 350 -25.60 14.79 -15.21
N THR A 351 -26.74 15.34 -14.80
CA THR A 351 -27.44 16.37 -15.54
C THR A 351 -26.67 17.67 -15.46
N ARG A 352 -26.38 18.24 -16.62
CA ARG A 352 -25.77 19.57 -16.75
C ARG A 352 -26.74 20.63 -16.24
N ILE A 353 -26.28 21.44 -15.27
CA ILE A 353 -27.07 22.54 -14.71
C ILE A 353 -26.70 23.85 -15.40
N PHE A 354 -25.41 24.05 -15.66
CA PHE A 354 -24.88 25.33 -16.12
C PHE A 354 -23.52 25.18 -16.77
N GLU A 355 -23.22 26.11 -17.69
CA GLU A 355 -21.87 26.29 -18.29
C GLU A 355 -21.53 27.76 -18.36
N LEU A 356 -20.25 28.08 -18.09
CA LEU A 356 -19.68 29.41 -18.19
C LEU A 356 -18.38 29.34 -18.97
N PRO A 357 -18.40 29.68 -20.25
CA PRO A 357 -17.19 29.74 -21.06
C PRO A 357 -16.23 30.84 -20.60
N LEU A 358 -14.91 30.53 -20.59
CA LEU A 358 -13.85 31.50 -20.38
C LEU A 358 -13.55 32.20 -21.72
N ALA A 359 -14.28 33.27 -22.01
CA ALA A 359 -14.16 33.99 -23.29
C ALA A 359 -13.64 35.40 -23.10
N ASN A 360 -12.86 35.87 -24.11
CA ASN A 360 -12.29 37.23 -24.14
C ASN A 360 -11.48 37.56 -22.87
N ILE A 361 -10.71 36.57 -22.37
CA ILE A 361 -9.78 36.78 -21.27
C ILE A 361 -8.50 37.40 -21.84
N THR A 362 -8.00 38.42 -21.17
CA THR A 362 -6.77 39.12 -21.52
C THR A 362 -5.77 39.11 -20.37
N TYR A 363 -4.53 39.44 -20.61
CA TYR A 363 -3.51 39.55 -19.57
C TYR A 363 -3.79 40.65 -18.53
N ALA A 364 -4.62 41.65 -18.87
CA ALA A 364 -5.08 42.65 -17.91
C ALA A 364 -6.08 42.08 -16.88
N GLY A 365 -6.55 40.86 -17.12
CA GLY A 365 -7.55 40.20 -16.32
C GLY A 365 -8.98 40.60 -16.65
N ARG A 366 -9.88 39.64 -16.54
CA ARG A 366 -11.31 39.85 -16.72
C ARG A 366 -12.09 39.09 -15.66
N THR A 367 -13.18 39.68 -15.23
CA THR A 367 -14.19 39.00 -14.40
C THR A 367 -15.37 38.65 -15.30
N ILE A 368 -15.70 37.36 -15.35
CA ILE A 368 -16.90 36.83 -16.00
C ILE A 368 -17.87 36.29 -14.95
N ALA A 369 -19.14 36.34 -15.24
CA ALA A 369 -20.18 35.88 -14.35
C ALA A 369 -21.34 35.24 -15.11
N GLY A 370 -22.02 34.33 -14.46
CA GLY A 370 -23.24 33.68 -14.97
C GLY A 370 -24.21 33.37 -13.86
N ASP A 371 -25.48 33.37 -14.18
CA ASP A 371 -26.55 33.02 -13.25
C ASP A 371 -27.07 31.62 -13.56
N PHE A 372 -27.37 30.83 -12.52
CA PHE A 372 -27.92 29.50 -12.65
C PHE A 372 -28.87 29.17 -11.49
N ALA A 373 -29.65 28.12 -11.65
CA ALA A 373 -30.50 27.62 -10.58
C ALA A 373 -30.24 26.14 -10.30
N VAL A 374 -30.07 25.80 -9.04
CA VAL A 374 -29.94 24.41 -8.59
C VAL A 374 -31.33 23.81 -8.44
N PRO A 375 -31.64 22.69 -9.13
CA PRO A 375 -32.94 22.03 -9.04
C PRO A 375 -33.11 21.28 -7.72
N LYS A 376 -34.37 21.05 -7.32
CA LYS A 376 -34.71 20.37 -6.05
C LYS A 376 -34.19 18.93 -5.94
N ASN A 377 -34.03 18.24 -7.06
CA ASN A 377 -33.54 16.88 -7.12
C ASN A 377 -32.02 16.74 -7.24
N CYS A 378 -31.28 17.81 -7.01
CA CYS A 378 -29.83 17.88 -7.13
C CYS A 378 -29.16 18.21 -5.77
N PRO A 379 -28.94 17.23 -4.89
CA PRO A 379 -28.46 17.47 -3.52
C PRO A 379 -26.98 17.86 -3.47
N ALA A 380 -26.20 17.57 -4.51
CA ALA A 380 -24.79 17.95 -4.65
C ALA A 380 -24.42 18.17 -6.12
N GLN A 381 -23.42 18.99 -6.35
CA GLN A 381 -23.01 19.40 -7.68
C GLN A 381 -21.48 19.24 -7.83
N TRP A 382 -21.06 18.72 -8.97
CA TRP A 382 -19.69 18.87 -9.42
C TRP A 382 -19.52 20.23 -10.11
N LEU A 383 -18.59 21.02 -9.60
CA LEU A 383 -18.05 22.17 -10.28
C LEU A 383 -16.77 21.74 -10.98
N LYS A 384 -16.76 21.75 -12.31
CA LYS A 384 -15.67 21.25 -13.14
C LYS A 384 -15.15 22.36 -14.06
N LEU A 385 -13.85 22.47 -14.15
CA LEU A 385 -13.21 23.18 -15.24
C LEU A 385 -12.88 22.16 -16.32
N VAL A 386 -13.43 22.33 -17.50
CA VAL A 386 -13.28 21.37 -18.61
C VAL A 386 -12.71 22.05 -19.85
N GLY A 387 -11.90 21.30 -20.58
CA GLY A 387 -11.47 21.66 -21.91
C GLY A 387 -12.32 20.93 -22.96
N GLU A 388 -12.68 21.64 -24.03
CA GLU A 388 -13.37 21.07 -25.19
C GLU A 388 -12.49 21.23 -26.44
N PRO A 389 -12.29 20.17 -27.25
CA PRO A 389 -11.43 20.23 -28.42
C PRO A 389 -12.05 21.08 -29.53
N THR A 390 -11.20 21.59 -30.40
CA THR A 390 -11.61 22.27 -31.62
C THR A 390 -10.95 21.60 -32.82
N GLU A 391 -11.42 21.95 -34.02
CA GLU A 391 -10.91 21.44 -35.27
C GLU A 391 -9.40 21.71 -35.44
N PHE A 392 -8.94 22.85 -34.94
CA PHE A 392 -7.53 23.25 -34.94
C PHE A 392 -6.98 23.37 -33.53
N PRO A 393 -6.40 22.30 -32.97
CA PRO A 393 -5.88 22.31 -31.62
C PRO A 393 -4.81 23.36 -31.40
N LYS A 394 -4.97 24.17 -30.35
CA LYS A 394 -4.00 25.17 -29.90
C LYS A 394 -3.86 25.04 -28.39
N ILE A 395 -2.63 25.17 -27.89
CA ILE A 395 -2.40 25.21 -26.44
C ILE A 395 -2.94 26.55 -25.92
N GLU A 396 -3.77 26.48 -24.90
CA GLU A 396 -4.35 27.62 -24.21
C GLU A 396 -3.86 27.67 -22.77
N ASN A 397 -3.44 28.88 -22.36
CA ASN A 397 -2.95 29.16 -21.02
C ASN A 397 -3.83 30.20 -20.35
N VAL A 398 -4.31 29.89 -19.15
CA VAL A 398 -5.10 30.80 -18.35
C VAL A 398 -4.75 30.69 -16.87
N LEU A 399 -4.69 31.81 -16.19
CA LEU A 399 -4.53 31.89 -14.75
C LEU A 399 -5.85 32.32 -14.13
N ILE A 400 -6.47 31.44 -13.38
CA ILE A 400 -7.73 31.67 -12.67
C ILE A 400 -7.39 32.16 -11.26
N ARG A 401 -7.71 33.42 -10.97
CA ARG A 401 -7.40 34.06 -9.69
C ARG A 401 -8.41 33.76 -8.62
N ASP A 402 -9.68 33.63 -8.97
CA ASP A 402 -10.76 33.49 -7.99
C ASP A 402 -12.01 32.91 -8.65
N VAL A 403 -12.68 32.04 -7.92
CA VAL A 403 -13.99 31.47 -8.26
C VAL A 403 -14.92 31.61 -7.07
N ARG A 404 -16.06 32.26 -7.27
CA ARG A 404 -17.06 32.48 -6.23
C ARG A 404 -18.43 32.05 -6.68
N ILE A 405 -19.15 31.39 -5.77
CA ILE A 405 -20.57 31.10 -5.94
C ILE A 405 -21.33 31.69 -4.76
N GLN A 406 -22.34 32.49 -5.05
CA GLN A 406 -23.13 33.18 -4.05
C GLN A 406 -24.61 32.99 -4.33
N PRO A 407 -25.47 32.88 -3.30
CA PRO A 407 -26.90 32.95 -3.49
C PRO A 407 -27.29 34.26 -4.15
N ARG A 408 -28.20 34.21 -5.11
CA ARG A 408 -28.81 35.39 -5.70
C ARG A 408 -30.13 35.69 -5.02
N ALA A 409 -30.31 36.93 -4.56
CA ALA A 409 -31.63 37.32 -4.08
C ALA A 409 -32.68 37.09 -5.18
N ALA A 410 -33.80 36.45 -4.84
CA ALA A 410 -34.91 36.37 -5.78
C ALA A 410 -35.29 37.81 -6.20
N ALA A 411 -35.34 38.06 -7.49
CA ALA A 411 -35.89 39.30 -7.98
C ALA A 411 -37.38 39.32 -7.54
N THR A 412 -37.66 40.21 -6.60
CA THR A 412 -39.07 40.47 -6.16
C THR A 412 -39.85 41.09 -7.28
#